data_7406173d6bf754128b36d222fa13e54d
#
_entry.id   7406173d6bf754128b36d222fa13e54d
#
_cell.length_a   1.000
_cell.length_b   1.000
_cell.length_c   1.000
_cell.angle_alpha   90.00
_cell.angle_beta   90.00
_cell.angle_gamma   90.00
#
_symmetry.space_group_name_H-M   'P 1'
#
loop_
_entity.id
_entity.type
_entity.pdbx_description
1 polymer ?
#
loop_
_entity_poly.entity_id
_entity_poly.type
_entity_poly.pdbx_seq_one_letter_code
_entity_poly.pdbx_strand_id
1 'polypeptide(L)'
;GFDVHIFCPEADAPASRAARKTWVADYLDAGALRDFASSCDVITLEFENIPVEASDVIAACQVPLHPGPKSLAISQDRAEEKAFLNGIGIPTAPYEVIAAASDIQAALERVGGTGILKTRRDGYDGKGQAWVRAPGEAEGAWSAIGEAPAILEAAIPFECEISVIVARSSNGQTLSWAPPRNVHE
;
A
#
# COMPACT_ATOMS: atom_id res chain seq x y z
N GLY A 1 -3.87 -16.07 -25.25
CA GLY A 1 -4.06 -15.63 -23.86
C GLY A 1 -2.93 -16.16 -23.00
N PHE A 2 -2.82 -15.71 -21.77
CA PHE A 2 -1.85 -16.22 -20.80
C PHE A 2 -2.48 -17.39 -20.01
N ASP A 3 -1.65 -18.35 -19.61
CA ASP A 3 -2.02 -19.33 -18.59
C ASP A 3 -1.81 -18.69 -17.21
N VAL A 4 -2.91 -18.32 -16.57
CA VAL A 4 -2.86 -17.60 -15.29
C VAL A 4 -2.87 -18.59 -14.13
N HIS A 5 -1.88 -18.50 -13.25
CA HIS A 5 -1.84 -19.20 -11.97
C HIS A 5 -2.05 -18.18 -10.85
N ILE A 6 -2.78 -18.58 -9.81
CA ILE A 6 -3.02 -17.77 -8.61
C ILE A 6 -2.41 -18.46 -7.39
N PHE A 7 -1.78 -17.68 -6.53
CA PHE A 7 -1.35 -18.10 -5.20
C PHE A 7 -2.06 -17.24 -4.16
N CYS A 8 -2.81 -17.86 -3.28
CA CYS A 8 -3.53 -17.15 -2.21
C CYS A 8 -3.87 -18.13 -1.07
N PRO A 9 -4.07 -17.64 0.17
CA PRO A 9 -4.47 -18.49 1.30
C PRO A 9 -5.89 -19.04 1.17
N GLU A 10 -6.73 -18.41 0.36
CA GLU A 10 -8.17 -18.70 0.26
C GLU A 10 -8.47 -19.59 -0.95
N ALA A 11 -9.17 -20.69 -0.71
CA ALA A 11 -9.50 -21.67 -1.78
C ALA A 11 -10.46 -21.11 -2.84
N ASP A 12 -11.37 -20.21 -2.45
CA ASP A 12 -12.42 -19.62 -3.30
C ASP A 12 -12.20 -18.12 -3.53
N ALA A 13 -10.95 -17.69 -3.58
CA ALA A 13 -10.63 -16.33 -3.99
C ALA A 13 -11.27 -16.00 -5.37
N PRO A 14 -11.81 -14.79 -5.56
CA PRO A 14 -12.48 -14.42 -6.82
C PRO A 14 -11.64 -14.69 -8.07
N ALA A 15 -10.33 -14.45 -8.00
CA ALA A 15 -9.39 -14.70 -9.09
C ALA A 15 -9.23 -16.18 -9.45
N SER A 16 -9.48 -17.10 -8.53
CA SER A 16 -9.41 -18.56 -8.76
C SER A 16 -10.34 -19.02 -9.89
N ARG A 17 -11.45 -18.30 -10.11
CA ARG A 17 -12.43 -18.64 -11.16
C ARG A 17 -11.91 -18.38 -12.58
N ALA A 18 -10.95 -17.50 -12.72
CA ALA A 18 -10.32 -17.15 -13.99
C ALA A 18 -8.93 -17.81 -14.17
N ALA A 19 -8.43 -18.44 -13.13
CA ALA A 19 -7.11 -19.09 -13.15
C ALA A 19 -7.18 -20.49 -13.74
N ARG A 20 -6.10 -20.89 -14.41
CA ARG A 20 -5.88 -22.29 -14.81
C ARG A 20 -5.54 -23.17 -13.62
N LYS A 21 -4.82 -22.61 -12.65
CA LYS A 21 -4.43 -23.29 -11.42
C LYS A 21 -4.42 -22.32 -10.24
N THR A 22 -4.98 -22.74 -9.12
CA THR A 22 -4.87 -22.05 -7.85
C THR A 22 -3.99 -22.86 -6.91
N TRP A 23 -3.02 -22.18 -6.32
CA TRP A 23 -2.15 -22.69 -5.27
C TRP A 23 -2.68 -22.13 -3.95
N VAL A 24 -3.20 -23.01 -3.09
CA VAL A 24 -3.78 -22.61 -1.81
C VAL A 24 -2.78 -22.92 -0.71
N ALA A 25 -2.14 -21.88 -0.19
CA ALA A 25 -1.19 -21.97 0.91
C ALA A 25 -1.01 -20.60 1.56
N ASP A 26 -0.50 -20.57 2.78
CA ASP A 26 -0.12 -19.34 3.47
C ASP A 26 1.00 -18.61 2.71
N TYR A 27 0.96 -17.27 2.69
CA TYR A 27 2.01 -16.46 2.06
C TYR A 27 3.41 -16.68 2.66
N LEU A 28 3.50 -17.17 3.89
CA LEU A 28 4.76 -17.50 4.54
C LEU A 28 5.21 -18.96 4.32
N ASP A 29 4.43 -19.77 3.58
CA ASP A 29 4.88 -21.11 3.16
C ASP A 29 5.91 -20.99 2.02
N ALA A 30 7.16 -20.90 2.42
CA ALA A 30 8.27 -20.76 1.48
C ALA A 30 8.43 -21.97 0.53
N GLY A 31 7.96 -23.16 0.91
CA GLY A 31 7.97 -24.35 0.05
C GLY A 31 6.97 -24.21 -1.08
N ALA A 32 5.71 -23.94 -0.73
CA ALA A 32 4.64 -23.72 -1.70
C ALA A 32 4.92 -22.52 -2.61
N LEU A 33 5.51 -21.42 -2.10
CA LEU A 33 5.91 -20.26 -2.89
C LEU A 33 6.98 -20.59 -3.94
N ARG A 34 7.98 -21.41 -3.59
CA ARG A 34 9.02 -21.85 -4.55
C ARG A 34 8.43 -22.74 -5.64
N ASP A 35 7.55 -23.66 -5.27
CA ASP A 35 6.88 -24.54 -6.24
C ASP A 35 5.98 -23.74 -7.19
N PHE A 36 5.22 -22.77 -6.65
CA PHE A 36 4.44 -21.83 -7.43
C PHE A 36 5.33 -21.02 -8.38
N ALA A 37 6.37 -20.36 -7.87
CA ALA A 37 7.27 -19.54 -8.64
C ALA A 37 7.92 -20.34 -9.77
N SER A 38 8.35 -21.58 -9.53
CA SER A 38 8.94 -22.46 -10.52
C SER A 38 7.97 -22.87 -11.65
N SER A 39 6.68 -22.67 -11.45
CA SER A 39 5.64 -22.95 -12.46
C SER A 39 5.26 -21.73 -13.31
N CYS A 40 5.88 -20.58 -13.09
CA CYS A 40 5.55 -19.32 -13.73
C CYS A 40 6.72 -18.74 -14.52
N ASP A 41 6.44 -18.11 -15.65
CA ASP A 41 7.42 -17.34 -16.43
C ASP A 41 7.61 -15.92 -15.90
N VAL A 42 6.56 -15.37 -15.26
CA VAL A 42 6.55 -14.04 -14.63
C VAL A 42 5.49 -14.00 -13.53
N ILE A 43 5.76 -13.27 -12.49
CA ILE A 43 4.85 -13.12 -11.36
C ILE A 43 4.54 -11.62 -11.16
N THR A 44 3.29 -11.32 -10.83
CA THR A 44 2.85 -10.00 -10.42
C THR A 44 2.06 -10.07 -9.12
N LEU A 45 1.90 -8.94 -8.47
CA LEU A 45 1.14 -8.79 -7.24
C LEU A 45 -0.14 -8.02 -7.54
N GLU A 46 -1.26 -8.52 -7.07
CA GLU A 46 -2.54 -7.82 -7.10
C GLU A 46 -2.86 -7.26 -5.71
N PHE A 47 -2.68 -8.08 -4.68
CA PHE A 47 -2.90 -7.68 -3.30
C PHE A 47 -1.61 -7.07 -2.71
N GLU A 48 -1.70 -5.84 -2.20
CA GLU A 48 -0.52 -5.10 -1.72
C GLU A 48 -0.08 -5.49 -0.31
N ASN A 49 -0.96 -6.07 0.51
CA ASN A 49 -0.66 -6.39 1.92
C ASN A 49 -0.12 -7.81 2.12
N ILE A 50 0.49 -8.42 1.10
CA ILE A 50 1.23 -9.66 1.29
C ILE A 50 2.52 -9.41 2.09
N PRO A 51 2.97 -10.35 2.93
CA PRO A 51 4.26 -10.20 3.63
C PRO A 51 5.41 -9.96 2.65
N VAL A 52 6.30 -9.02 2.96
CA VAL A 52 7.48 -8.73 2.11
C VAL A 52 8.36 -9.96 1.97
N GLU A 53 8.43 -10.79 3.00
CA GLU A 53 9.14 -12.06 3.03
C GLU A 53 8.69 -13.02 1.92
N ALA A 54 7.40 -13.01 1.57
CA ALA A 54 6.89 -13.80 0.45
C ALA A 54 7.48 -13.33 -0.88
N SER A 55 7.57 -12.01 -1.09
CA SER A 55 8.17 -11.45 -2.30
C SER A 55 9.68 -11.71 -2.37
N ASP A 56 10.37 -11.75 -1.24
CA ASP A 56 11.80 -12.09 -1.18
C ASP A 56 12.05 -13.56 -1.56
N VAL A 57 11.19 -14.47 -1.08
CA VAL A 57 11.26 -15.89 -1.48
C VAL A 57 11.06 -16.05 -2.98
N ILE A 58 10.07 -15.35 -3.57
CA ILE A 58 9.82 -15.39 -5.02
C ILE A 58 11.00 -14.82 -5.79
N ALA A 59 11.55 -13.67 -5.36
CA ALA A 59 12.69 -13.04 -6.01
C ALA A 59 13.94 -13.94 -5.99
N ALA A 60 14.14 -14.73 -4.93
CA ALA A 60 15.22 -15.70 -4.83
C ALA A 60 15.09 -16.88 -5.81
N CYS A 61 13.89 -17.13 -6.35
CA CYS A 61 13.66 -18.18 -7.37
C CYS A 61 14.10 -17.77 -8.79
N GLN A 62 14.63 -16.55 -8.97
CA GLN A 62 15.06 -16.03 -10.29
C GLN A 62 13.93 -15.92 -11.33
N VAL A 63 12.68 -15.92 -10.89
CA VAL A 63 11.52 -15.62 -11.73
C VAL A 63 11.25 -14.11 -11.66
N PRO A 64 11.03 -13.44 -12.80
CA PRO A 64 10.72 -12.02 -12.78
C PRO A 64 9.48 -11.72 -11.93
N LEU A 65 9.62 -10.85 -10.92
CA LEU A 65 8.56 -10.36 -10.06
C LEU A 65 8.37 -8.85 -10.31
N HIS A 66 7.17 -8.46 -10.73
CA HIS A 66 6.83 -7.07 -11.01
C HIS A 66 5.47 -6.67 -10.37
N PRO A 67 5.44 -5.62 -9.52
CA PRO A 67 6.59 -4.86 -9.00
C PRO A 67 7.50 -5.72 -8.11
N GLY A 68 8.77 -5.31 -7.99
CA GLY A 68 9.75 -6.04 -7.17
C GLY A 68 9.55 -5.79 -5.65
N PRO A 69 10.22 -6.58 -4.78
CA PRO A 69 10.04 -6.53 -3.32
C PRO A 69 10.22 -5.14 -2.72
N LYS A 70 11.17 -4.35 -3.24
CA LYS A 70 11.40 -2.98 -2.76
C LYS A 70 10.20 -2.06 -3.01
N SER A 71 9.54 -2.19 -4.16
CA SER A 71 8.34 -1.40 -4.45
C SER A 71 7.21 -1.77 -3.51
N LEU A 72 7.01 -3.06 -3.28
CA LEU A 72 6.00 -3.55 -2.35
C LEU A 72 6.26 -3.03 -0.93
N ALA A 73 7.48 -3.17 -0.41
CA ALA A 73 7.84 -2.72 0.93
C ALA A 73 7.59 -1.22 1.14
N ILE A 74 7.89 -0.40 0.12
CA ILE A 74 7.66 1.05 0.18
C ILE A 74 6.16 1.36 0.14
N SER A 75 5.40 0.75 -0.77
CA SER A 75 3.97 1.06 -0.93
C SER A 75 3.09 0.59 0.23
N GLN A 76 3.53 -0.40 0.98
CA GLN A 76 2.80 -0.91 2.15
C GLN A 76 2.80 0.02 3.36
N ASP A 77 3.73 0.97 3.44
CA ASP A 77 3.89 1.85 4.60
C ASP A 77 3.83 3.31 4.17
N ARG A 78 2.79 4.03 4.59
CA ARG A 78 2.57 5.43 4.22
C ARG A 78 3.72 6.36 4.56
N ALA A 79 4.45 6.10 5.64
CA ALA A 79 5.61 6.92 6.02
C ALA A 79 6.79 6.66 5.08
N GLU A 80 7.06 5.39 4.75
CA GLU A 80 8.13 5.01 3.82
C GLU A 80 7.82 5.49 2.40
N GLU A 81 6.58 5.36 1.94
CA GLU A 81 6.13 5.84 0.64
C GLU A 81 6.35 7.35 0.49
N LYS A 82 5.89 8.15 1.48
CA LYS A 82 6.08 9.60 1.47
C LYS A 82 7.54 10.00 1.58
N ALA A 83 8.32 9.33 2.40
CA ALA A 83 9.75 9.55 2.52
C ALA A 83 10.46 9.27 1.19
N PHE A 84 10.11 8.17 0.52
CA PHE A 84 10.64 7.82 -0.79
C PHE A 84 10.29 8.87 -1.85
N LEU A 85 9.01 9.26 -1.96
CA LEU A 85 8.55 10.27 -2.94
C LEU A 85 9.24 11.61 -2.72
N ASN A 86 9.30 12.10 -1.48
CA ASN A 86 9.99 13.34 -1.15
C ASN A 86 11.51 13.24 -1.44
N GLY A 87 12.11 12.08 -1.20
CA GLY A 87 13.53 11.82 -1.46
C GLY A 87 13.91 11.88 -2.95
N ILE A 88 12.96 11.59 -3.84
CA ILE A 88 13.16 11.72 -5.31
C ILE A 88 12.60 13.04 -5.88
N GLY A 89 12.22 13.99 -5.01
CA GLY A 89 11.76 15.33 -5.40
C GLY A 89 10.28 15.43 -5.79
N ILE A 90 9.47 14.42 -5.48
CA ILE A 90 8.02 14.48 -5.65
C ILE A 90 7.40 14.92 -4.32
N PRO A 91 6.81 16.13 -4.23
CA PRO A 91 6.24 16.61 -2.98
C PRO A 91 4.98 15.84 -2.60
N THR A 92 4.82 15.57 -1.31
CA THR A 92 3.60 14.99 -0.73
C THR A 92 2.95 15.98 0.24
N ALA A 93 1.73 15.72 0.69
CA ALA A 93 1.15 16.46 1.80
C ALA A 93 2.09 16.40 3.01
N PRO A 94 2.32 17.52 3.72
CA PRO A 94 3.12 17.54 4.95
C PRO A 94 2.59 16.48 5.92
N TYR A 95 3.49 15.78 6.57
CA TYR A 95 3.11 14.72 7.51
C TYR A 95 4.11 14.57 8.64
N GLU A 96 3.65 13.97 9.73
CA GLU A 96 4.44 13.60 10.90
C GLU A 96 4.18 12.12 11.24
N VAL A 97 5.22 11.43 11.67
CA VAL A 97 5.09 10.04 12.15
C VAL A 97 4.59 10.06 13.59
N ILE A 98 3.60 9.23 13.87
CA ILE A 98 2.93 9.13 15.17
C ILE A 98 3.13 7.73 15.74
N ALA A 99 3.77 7.65 16.90
CA ALA A 99 3.99 6.41 17.62
C ALA A 99 3.04 6.26 18.83
N ALA A 100 2.50 7.38 19.34
CA ALA A 100 1.57 7.41 20.47
C ALA A 100 0.63 8.62 20.37
N ALA A 101 -0.49 8.59 21.09
CA ALA A 101 -1.44 9.70 21.16
C ALA A 101 -0.79 11.02 21.59
N SER A 102 0.21 10.94 22.50
CA SER A 102 0.95 12.11 22.97
C SER A 102 1.70 12.89 21.89
N ASP A 103 2.01 12.24 20.76
CA ASP A 103 2.74 12.87 19.66
C ASP A 103 1.84 13.77 18.82
N ILE A 104 0.53 13.50 18.82
CA ILE A 104 -0.45 14.09 17.90
C ILE A 104 -0.55 15.60 18.06
N GLN A 105 -0.53 16.10 19.29
CA GLN A 105 -0.67 17.54 19.52
C GLN A 105 0.45 18.33 18.86
N ALA A 106 1.70 17.95 19.10
CA ALA A 106 2.86 18.63 18.52
C ALA A 106 2.94 18.43 17.00
N ALA A 107 2.52 17.26 16.52
CA ALA A 107 2.42 16.97 15.08
C ALA A 107 1.35 17.85 14.40
N LEU A 108 0.19 18.05 15.05
CA LEU A 108 -0.89 18.87 14.54
C LEU A 108 -0.46 20.32 14.30
N GLU A 109 0.33 20.88 15.20
CA GLU A 109 0.92 22.22 15.04
C GLU A 109 1.84 22.29 13.82
N ARG A 110 2.69 21.24 13.62
CA ARG A 110 3.63 21.18 12.49
C ARG A 110 2.94 21.00 11.13
N VAL A 111 1.83 20.28 11.08
CA VAL A 111 1.08 20.10 9.82
C VAL A 111 0.07 21.21 9.52
N GLY A 112 0.00 22.26 10.36
CA GLY A 112 -0.84 23.44 10.08
C GLY A 112 -2.18 23.47 10.81
N GLY A 113 -2.35 22.72 11.90
CA GLY A 113 -3.48 22.82 12.82
C GLY A 113 -4.71 21.98 12.47
N THR A 114 -4.74 21.34 11.31
CA THR A 114 -5.79 20.38 10.93
C THR A 114 -5.16 19.26 10.13
N GLY A 115 -5.43 18.03 10.52
CA GLY A 115 -4.85 16.85 9.86
C GLY A 115 -5.76 15.64 9.86
N ILE A 116 -5.32 14.63 9.14
CA ILE A 116 -5.93 13.31 9.10
C ILE A 116 -4.91 12.32 9.64
N LEU A 117 -5.25 11.69 10.77
CA LEU A 117 -4.48 10.60 11.34
C LEU A 117 -4.79 9.33 10.55
N LYS A 118 -3.77 8.65 10.04
CA LYS A 118 -3.92 7.43 9.22
C LYS A 118 -2.97 6.36 9.72
N THR A 119 -3.44 5.12 9.84
CA THR A 119 -2.54 3.99 10.09
C THR A 119 -1.45 3.93 9.03
N ARG A 120 -0.23 3.57 9.40
CA ARG A 120 0.88 3.41 8.44
C ARG A 120 0.62 2.30 7.44
N ARG A 121 -0.04 1.22 7.89
CA ARG A 121 -0.34 0.00 7.10
C ARG A 121 -1.82 -0.34 7.18
N ASP A 122 -2.28 -1.19 6.29
CA ASP A 122 -3.61 -1.85 6.31
C ASP A 122 -4.84 -0.93 6.23
N GLY A 123 -4.67 0.36 5.98
CA GLY A 123 -5.77 1.30 5.83
C GLY A 123 -6.30 1.33 4.39
N TYR A 124 -7.59 1.03 4.19
CA TYR A 124 -8.27 1.05 2.90
C TYR A 124 -9.71 1.60 3.05
N ASP A 125 -10.26 2.17 2.00
CA ASP A 125 -11.66 2.65 1.92
C ASP A 125 -12.11 3.49 3.12
N GLY A 126 -11.25 4.40 3.57
CA GLY A 126 -11.52 5.25 4.75
C GLY A 126 -11.37 4.57 6.11
N LYS A 127 -11.06 3.27 6.15
CA LYS A 127 -10.73 2.57 7.40
C LYS A 127 -9.31 2.93 7.86
N GLY A 128 -9.09 2.90 9.17
CA GLY A 128 -7.79 3.25 9.74
C GLY A 128 -7.44 4.73 9.58
N GLN A 129 -8.44 5.63 9.51
CA GLN A 129 -8.22 7.08 9.51
C GLN A 129 -9.21 7.83 10.39
N ALA A 130 -8.75 8.94 10.96
CA ALA A 130 -9.55 9.83 11.79
C ALA A 130 -9.11 11.29 11.59
N TRP A 131 -10.06 12.20 11.56
CA TRP A 131 -9.78 13.63 11.55
C TRP A 131 -9.29 14.10 12.90
N VAL A 132 -8.33 15.04 12.89
CA VAL A 132 -7.85 15.77 14.05
C VAL A 132 -7.88 17.26 13.71
N ARG A 133 -8.82 18.01 14.29
CA ARG A 133 -9.01 19.44 14.04
C ARG A 133 -8.62 20.30 15.24
N ALA A 134 -8.45 19.67 16.40
CA ALA A 134 -8.03 20.33 17.63
C ALA A 134 -7.25 19.36 18.52
N PRO A 135 -6.33 19.85 19.38
CA PRO A 135 -5.55 19.01 20.29
C PRO A 135 -6.37 18.07 21.16
N GLY A 136 -7.57 18.50 21.60
CA GLY A 136 -8.46 17.68 22.42
C GLY A 136 -9.06 16.45 21.73
N GLU A 137 -8.90 16.33 20.41
CA GLU A 137 -9.38 15.18 19.63
C GLU A 137 -8.34 14.05 19.54
N ALA A 138 -7.10 14.28 19.98
CA ALA A 138 -5.96 13.37 19.80
C ALA A 138 -6.22 11.94 20.31
N GLU A 139 -6.67 11.80 21.57
CA GLU A 139 -6.94 10.50 22.18
C GLU A 139 -8.09 9.76 21.47
N GLY A 140 -9.15 10.46 21.11
CA GLY A 140 -10.27 9.88 20.37
C GLY A 140 -9.88 9.42 18.99
N ALA A 141 -9.07 10.19 18.27
CA ALA A 141 -8.56 9.84 16.94
C ALA A 141 -7.60 8.64 17.01
N TRP A 142 -6.71 8.61 17.99
CA TRP A 142 -5.79 7.50 18.22
C TRP A 142 -6.54 6.19 18.50
N SER A 143 -7.53 6.25 19.38
CA SER A 143 -8.38 5.10 19.69
C SER A 143 -9.19 4.63 18.47
N ALA A 144 -9.70 5.57 17.67
CA ALA A 144 -10.48 5.26 16.46
C ALA A 144 -9.69 4.51 15.40
N ILE A 145 -8.37 4.68 15.32
CA ILE A 145 -7.50 3.93 14.41
C ILE A 145 -6.93 2.65 15.02
N GLY A 146 -7.39 2.26 16.21
CA GLY A 146 -6.94 1.04 16.90
C GLY A 146 -5.57 1.16 17.56
N GLU A 147 -5.14 2.38 17.91
CA GLU A 147 -3.86 2.66 18.61
C GLU A 147 -2.62 2.11 17.87
N ALA A 148 -2.72 2.05 16.55
CA ALA A 148 -1.67 1.52 15.69
C ALA A 148 -0.68 2.62 15.27
N PRO A 149 0.58 2.27 14.93
CA PRO A 149 1.52 3.20 14.33
C PRO A 149 0.90 3.95 13.15
N ALA A 150 1.03 5.27 13.13
CA ALA A 150 0.29 6.13 12.22
C ALA A 150 1.17 7.24 11.62
N ILE A 151 0.61 7.97 10.67
CA ILE A 151 1.05 9.30 10.26
C ILE A 151 -0.10 10.30 10.48
N LEU A 152 0.24 11.52 10.81
CA LEU A 152 -0.69 12.65 10.75
C LEU A 152 -0.37 13.48 9.51
N GLU A 153 -1.28 13.50 8.54
CA GLU A 153 -1.15 14.30 7.33
C GLU A 153 -1.88 15.64 7.43
N ALA A 154 -1.30 16.68 6.86
CA ALA A 154 -2.02 17.95 6.68
C ALA A 154 -3.30 17.75 5.86
N ALA A 155 -4.37 18.40 6.25
CA ALA A 155 -5.58 18.49 5.43
C ALA A 155 -5.33 19.42 4.24
N ILE A 156 -5.32 18.87 3.03
CA ILE A 156 -5.08 19.63 1.80
C ILE A 156 -6.43 20.07 1.21
N PRO A 157 -6.64 21.38 0.97
CA PRO A 157 -7.84 21.88 0.31
C PRO A 157 -7.72 21.68 -1.22
N PHE A 158 -7.93 20.44 -1.69
CA PHE A 158 -7.86 20.14 -3.12
C PHE A 158 -9.20 20.41 -3.82
N GLU A 159 -9.15 20.79 -5.10
CA GLU A 159 -10.35 20.99 -5.92
C GLU A 159 -10.96 19.68 -6.42
N CYS A 160 -10.14 18.69 -6.66
CA CYS A 160 -10.57 17.36 -7.09
C CYS A 160 -9.51 16.32 -6.78
N GLU A 161 -9.94 15.07 -6.72
CA GLU A 161 -9.08 13.90 -6.65
C GLU A 161 -9.06 13.21 -8.02
N ILE A 162 -7.88 12.78 -8.44
CA ILE A 162 -7.69 12.01 -9.68
C ILE A 162 -6.87 10.77 -9.41
N SER A 163 -7.11 9.72 -10.18
CA SER A 163 -6.25 8.53 -10.22
C SER A 163 -5.47 8.49 -11.53
N VAL A 164 -4.20 8.14 -11.47
CA VAL A 164 -3.37 8.00 -12.66
C VAL A 164 -2.82 6.58 -12.72
N ILE A 165 -3.25 5.82 -13.74
CA ILE A 165 -2.72 4.49 -14.00
C ILE A 165 -1.54 4.63 -14.96
N VAL A 166 -0.39 4.08 -14.58
CA VAL A 166 0.84 4.10 -15.37
C VAL A 166 1.40 2.69 -15.47
N ALA A 167 1.77 2.28 -16.67
CA ALA A 167 2.56 1.07 -16.90
C ALA A 167 3.96 1.45 -17.39
N ARG A 168 4.98 0.78 -16.86
CA ARG A 168 6.36 0.92 -17.32
C ARG A 168 6.93 -0.44 -17.68
N SER A 169 7.44 -0.55 -18.89
CA SER A 169 8.11 -1.77 -19.35
C SER A 169 9.56 -1.84 -18.87
N SER A 170 10.17 -3.02 -18.97
CA SER A 170 11.56 -3.26 -18.59
C SER A 170 12.59 -2.44 -19.39
N ASN A 171 12.24 -2.02 -20.62
CA ASN A 171 13.08 -1.14 -21.46
C ASN A 171 12.87 0.36 -21.15
N GLY A 172 12.06 0.70 -20.13
CA GLY A 172 11.83 2.07 -19.70
C GLY A 172 10.70 2.81 -20.42
N GLN A 173 10.04 2.21 -21.41
CA GLN A 173 8.85 2.81 -22.02
C GLN A 173 7.72 2.92 -21.01
N THR A 174 7.04 4.06 -21.02
CA THR A 174 5.90 4.32 -20.14
C THR A 174 4.65 4.59 -20.94
N LEU A 175 3.52 4.12 -20.46
CA LEU A 175 2.19 4.39 -20.95
C LEU A 175 1.31 4.82 -19.78
N SER A 176 0.51 5.86 -19.96
CA SER A 176 -0.50 6.28 -18.98
C SER A 176 -1.88 6.31 -19.62
N TRP A 177 -2.89 6.05 -18.82
CA TRP A 177 -4.29 6.21 -19.20
C TRP A 177 -4.80 7.58 -18.80
N ALA A 178 -5.86 8.04 -19.48
CA ALA A 178 -6.52 9.29 -19.12
C ALA A 178 -7.00 9.21 -17.65
N PRO A 179 -6.61 10.18 -16.80
CA PRO A 179 -6.96 10.11 -15.38
C PRO A 179 -8.47 10.34 -15.18
N PRO A 180 -9.19 9.43 -14.52
CA PRO A 180 -10.54 9.68 -14.06
C PRO A 180 -10.51 10.68 -12.88
N ARG A 181 -11.57 11.47 -12.77
CA ARG A 181 -11.87 12.23 -11.57
C ARG A 181 -12.60 11.33 -10.58
N ASN A 182 -12.10 11.25 -9.36
CA ASN A 182 -12.76 10.49 -8.31
C ASN A 182 -13.85 11.37 -7.68
N VAL A 183 -15.04 10.79 -7.50
CA VAL A 183 -16.16 11.43 -6.80
C VAL A 183 -16.53 10.51 -5.64
N HIS A 184 -16.44 11.04 -4.43
CA HIS A 184 -16.85 10.35 -3.22
C HIS A 184 -18.29 10.78 -2.89
N GLU A 185 -19.19 9.80 -2.68
CA GLU A 185 -20.57 10.00 -2.27
C GLU A 185 -20.70 10.04 -0.73
#